data_7b4ebb552ad2e7888896efb71fa43d5d
#
_entry.id   7b4ebb552ad2e7888896efb71fa43d5d
#
_cell.length_a   1.000
_cell.length_b   1.000
_cell.length_c   1.000
_cell.angle_alpha   90.00
_cell.angle_beta   90.00
_cell.angle_gamma   90.00
#
_symmetry.space_group_name_H-M   'P 1'
#
loop_
_entity.id
_entity.type
_entity.pdbx_description
1 polymer ?
#
loop_
_entity_poly.entity_id
_entity_poly.type
_entity_poly.pdbx_seq_one_letter_code
_entity_poly.pdbx_strand_id
1 'polypeptide(L)'
;MDKIIPAFETTLFDSTLSDACADITELGIDSLLDDGVFKSIPVVSLLVGVGKTAQNIHDRNLLKQTIKFINSFNEKSIDPQKLVKHKNKLQTNPRFAEEELGRVIILLNSNVEIKKSDLLAKFYRAYVNEEIDWSTFCEFSDITSRLFISDLDVLYKVANGQISDTSQCTVYKADRLIALGLLDSAMKSMSISSVSGSQTQRYIQVNSLGQLYCQLCLS
;
A
#
# COMPACT_ATOMS: atom_id res chain seq x y z
N MET A 1 -11.67 4.72 -19.70
CA MET A 1 -10.37 4.39 -19.10
C MET A 1 -9.18 5.00 -19.86
N ASP A 2 -9.32 5.31 -21.13
CA ASP A 2 -8.20 5.70 -22.01
C ASP A 2 -7.39 6.96 -21.61
N LYS A 3 -7.89 7.78 -20.69
CA LYS A 3 -7.20 9.02 -20.28
C LYS A 3 -6.61 9.00 -18.88
N ILE A 4 -7.08 8.09 -18.00
CA ILE A 4 -6.67 8.11 -16.60
C ILE A 4 -5.25 7.54 -16.41
N ILE A 5 -4.90 6.50 -17.16
CA ILE A 5 -3.58 5.87 -17.07
C ILE A 5 -2.47 6.82 -17.52
N PRO A 6 -2.52 7.48 -18.69
CA PRO A 6 -1.52 8.46 -19.07
C PRO A 6 -1.45 9.66 -18.12
N ALA A 7 -2.58 10.13 -17.59
CA ALA A 7 -2.60 11.22 -16.63
C ALA A 7 -1.98 10.83 -15.29
N PHE A 8 -2.25 9.60 -14.82
CA PHE A 8 -1.66 9.05 -13.61
C PHE A 8 -0.16 8.83 -13.78
N GLU A 9 0.29 8.21 -14.90
CA GLU A 9 1.69 8.01 -15.23
C GLU A 9 2.46 9.33 -15.23
N THR A 10 1.95 10.34 -15.97
CA THR A 10 2.56 11.67 -16.04
C THR A 10 2.72 12.28 -14.65
N THR A 11 1.68 12.24 -13.83
CA THR A 11 1.72 12.83 -12.47
C THR A 11 2.65 12.06 -11.54
N LEU A 12 2.66 10.72 -11.63
CA LEU A 12 3.45 9.87 -10.75
C LEU A 12 4.97 10.07 -10.93
N PHE A 13 5.39 10.25 -12.19
CA PHE A 13 6.82 10.28 -12.53
C PHE A 13 7.36 11.70 -12.83
N ASP A 14 6.57 12.75 -12.64
CA ASP A 14 7.00 14.13 -12.74
C ASP A 14 7.23 14.70 -11.33
N SER A 15 8.49 15.02 -11.01
CA SER A 15 8.87 15.51 -9.68
C SER A 15 8.20 16.85 -9.34
N THR A 16 7.99 17.73 -10.32
CA THR A 16 7.33 19.02 -10.08
C THR A 16 5.85 18.88 -9.75
N LEU A 17 5.19 17.89 -10.34
CA LEU A 17 3.79 17.55 -10.03
C LEU A 17 3.67 16.80 -8.71
N SER A 18 4.69 16.03 -8.32
CA SER A 18 4.75 15.38 -7.02
C SER A 18 4.82 16.39 -5.87
N ASP A 19 5.64 17.43 -6.01
CA ASP A 19 5.74 18.51 -5.00
C ASP A 19 4.39 19.22 -4.84
N ALA A 20 3.70 19.52 -5.96
CA ALA A 20 2.36 20.07 -5.91
C ALA A 20 1.34 19.12 -5.24
N CYS A 21 1.49 17.80 -5.37
CA CYS A 21 0.67 16.82 -4.65
C CYS A 21 0.96 16.82 -3.14
N ALA A 22 2.18 17.12 -2.69
CA ALA A 22 2.52 17.23 -1.28
C ALA A 22 1.79 18.43 -0.64
N ASP A 23 1.78 19.59 -1.31
CA ASP A 23 1.06 20.79 -0.85
C ASP A 23 -0.44 20.52 -0.65
N ILE A 24 -1.04 19.70 -1.51
CA ILE A 24 -2.45 19.29 -1.40
C ILE A 24 -2.72 18.52 -0.09
N THR A 25 -1.80 17.68 0.32
CA THR A 25 -1.96 16.87 1.53
C THR A 25 -1.99 17.76 2.78
N GLU A 26 -1.25 18.85 2.78
CA GLU A 26 -1.20 19.80 3.90
C GLU A 26 -2.43 20.72 3.93
N LEU A 27 -2.91 21.21 2.78
CA LEU A 27 -4.02 22.15 2.68
C LEU A 27 -5.42 21.51 2.80
N GLY A 28 -5.50 20.20 2.59
CA GLY A 28 -6.75 19.47 2.57
C GLY A 28 -7.47 19.52 1.21
N ILE A 29 -8.28 18.49 0.94
CA ILE A 29 -8.91 18.30 -0.38
C ILE A 29 -10.03 19.32 -0.65
N ASP A 30 -10.61 19.90 0.37
CA ASP A 30 -11.69 20.89 0.20
C ASP A 30 -11.15 22.18 -0.43
N SER A 31 -9.89 22.55 -0.15
CA SER A 31 -9.20 23.66 -0.84
C SER A 31 -8.88 23.34 -2.31
N LEU A 32 -8.75 22.07 -2.68
CA LEU A 32 -8.53 21.67 -4.08
C LEU A 32 -9.68 22.01 -5.02
N LEU A 33 -10.89 22.00 -4.49
CA LEU A 33 -12.09 22.23 -5.29
C LEU A 33 -12.27 23.71 -5.62
N ASP A 34 -11.71 24.60 -4.79
CA ASP A 34 -11.83 26.06 -4.92
C ASP A 34 -10.62 26.69 -5.62
N ASP A 35 -9.41 26.13 -5.49
CA ASP A 35 -8.18 26.68 -6.05
C ASP A 35 -7.86 26.15 -7.48
N GLY A 36 -7.78 27.07 -8.42
CA GLY A 36 -7.48 26.76 -9.83
C GLY A 36 -6.08 26.16 -10.09
N VAL A 37 -5.16 26.25 -9.12
CA VAL A 37 -3.76 25.78 -9.22
C VAL A 37 -3.69 24.26 -9.41
N PHE A 38 -4.55 23.52 -8.75
CA PHE A 38 -4.53 22.04 -8.79
C PHE A 38 -5.13 21.46 -10.07
N LYS A 39 -5.84 22.26 -10.86
CA LYS A 39 -6.33 21.86 -12.20
C LYS A 39 -5.21 21.65 -13.20
N SER A 40 -3.99 22.09 -12.88
CA SER A 40 -2.80 21.85 -13.70
C SER A 40 -2.21 20.44 -13.53
N ILE A 41 -2.56 19.72 -12.47
CA ILE A 41 -2.11 18.34 -12.23
C ILE A 41 -2.98 17.38 -13.05
N PRO A 42 -2.43 16.64 -14.04
CA PRO A 42 -3.22 15.87 -14.99
C PRO A 42 -4.20 14.88 -14.35
N VAL A 43 -3.77 14.09 -13.36
CA VAL A 43 -4.65 13.12 -12.70
C VAL A 43 -5.72 13.80 -11.84
N VAL A 44 -5.39 14.90 -11.16
CA VAL A 44 -6.34 15.69 -10.36
C VAL A 44 -7.38 16.33 -11.27
N SER A 45 -6.94 16.99 -12.34
CA SER A 45 -7.82 17.60 -13.35
C SER A 45 -8.80 16.60 -13.94
N LEU A 46 -8.34 15.37 -14.21
CA LEU A 46 -9.19 14.33 -14.75
C LEU A 46 -10.22 13.83 -13.72
N LEU A 47 -9.79 13.54 -12.49
CA LEU A 47 -10.67 13.03 -11.42
C LEU A 47 -11.71 14.08 -10.99
N VAL A 48 -11.34 15.36 -10.98
CA VAL A 48 -12.24 16.47 -10.65
C VAL A 48 -13.12 16.86 -11.84
N GLY A 49 -12.59 16.77 -13.07
CA GLY A 49 -13.26 17.28 -14.29
C GLY A 49 -14.31 16.33 -14.90
N VAL A 50 -14.24 15.04 -14.62
CA VAL A 50 -15.20 14.03 -15.15
C VAL A 50 -16.57 14.12 -14.44
N GLY A 51 -16.61 14.65 -13.21
CA GLY A 51 -17.85 14.90 -12.51
C GLY A 51 -18.13 16.40 -12.42
N LYS A 52 -19.11 16.93 -13.13
CA LYS A 52 -19.70 18.25 -12.83
C LYS A 52 -20.26 18.34 -11.41
N THR A 53 -20.03 17.34 -10.59
CA THR A 53 -20.34 17.22 -9.18
C THR A 53 -19.18 16.51 -8.47
N ALA A 54 -18.12 17.24 -8.14
CA ALA A 54 -17.13 16.81 -7.11
C ALA A 54 -17.81 16.55 -5.73
N GLN A 55 -19.09 16.27 -5.73
CA GLN A 55 -19.94 15.95 -4.57
C GLN A 55 -20.03 14.44 -4.31
N ASN A 56 -19.53 13.60 -5.23
CA ASN A 56 -19.56 12.16 -5.00
C ASN A 56 -18.42 11.77 -4.04
N ILE A 57 -18.80 11.24 -2.89
CA ILE A 57 -17.89 10.77 -1.83
C ILE A 57 -16.85 9.80 -2.39
N HIS A 58 -17.24 8.99 -3.38
CA HIS A 58 -16.37 8.00 -4.02
C HIS A 58 -15.22 8.64 -4.82
N ASP A 59 -15.53 9.66 -5.64
CA ASP A 59 -14.53 10.37 -6.43
C ASP A 59 -13.54 11.14 -5.54
N ARG A 60 -14.06 11.74 -4.45
CA ARG A 60 -13.23 12.39 -3.43
C ARG A 60 -12.31 11.41 -2.73
N ASN A 61 -12.80 10.20 -2.42
CA ASN A 61 -11.97 9.16 -1.82
C ASN A 61 -10.87 8.71 -2.79
N LEU A 62 -11.20 8.41 -4.06
CA LEU A 62 -10.20 8.04 -5.06
C LEU A 62 -9.13 9.12 -5.22
N LEU A 63 -9.52 10.39 -5.25
CA LEU A 63 -8.58 11.51 -5.31
C LEU A 63 -7.62 11.51 -4.09
N LYS A 64 -8.16 11.34 -2.88
CA LYS A 64 -7.36 11.23 -1.64
C LYS A 64 -6.34 10.10 -1.71
N GLN A 65 -6.79 8.93 -2.09
CA GLN A 65 -5.94 7.74 -2.18
C GLN A 65 -4.85 7.93 -3.24
N THR A 66 -5.21 8.53 -4.40
CA THR A 66 -4.27 8.79 -5.50
C THR A 66 -3.19 9.79 -5.09
N ILE A 67 -3.55 10.90 -4.46
CA ILE A 67 -2.58 11.91 -3.99
C ILE A 67 -1.65 11.30 -2.93
N LYS A 68 -2.21 10.56 -1.95
CA LYS A 68 -1.39 9.89 -0.94
C LYS A 68 -0.41 8.90 -1.56
N PHE A 69 -0.86 8.13 -2.55
CA PHE A 69 0.00 7.19 -3.26
C PHE A 69 1.15 7.90 -3.97
N ILE A 70 0.87 8.97 -4.74
CA ILE A 70 1.89 9.73 -5.48
C ILE A 70 2.92 10.32 -4.51
N ASN A 71 2.48 10.92 -3.41
CA ASN A 71 3.37 11.49 -2.41
C ASN A 71 4.26 10.43 -1.78
N SER A 72 3.67 9.31 -1.33
CA SER A 72 4.43 8.23 -0.69
C SER A 72 5.37 7.52 -1.66
N PHE A 73 5.02 7.42 -2.95
CA PHE A 73 5.91 6.87 -3.98
C PHE A 73 7.15 7.75 -4.16
N ASN A 74 7.00 9.07 -4.15
CA ASN A 74 8.07 10.03 -4.36
C ASN A 74 8.81 10.45 -3.06
N GLU A 75 8.38 9.97 -1.89
CA GLU A 75 8.98 10.29 -0.60
C GLU A 75 10.46 9.89 -0.50
N LYS A 76 10.85 8.82 -1.20
CA LYS A 76 12.24 8.35 -1.28
C LYS A 76 12.69 8.21 -2.72
N SER A 77 13.98 8.44 -2.95
CA SER A 77 14.59 8.30 -4.27
C SER A 77 14.58 6.85 -4.75
N ILE A 78 14.34 6.69 -6.04
CA ILE A 78 14.50 5.45 -6.80
C ILE A 78 15.81 5.58 -7.60
N ASP A 79 16.49 4.47 -7.83
CA ASP A 79 17.65 4.45 -8.72
C ASP A 79 17.28 5.06 -10.08
N PRO A 80 17.97 6.13 -10.54
CA PRO A 80 17.60 6.83 -11.76
C PRO A 80 17.59 5.93 -13.01
N GLN A 81 18.48 4.94 -13.10
CA GLN A 81 18.55 4.04 -14.25
C GLN A 81 17.34 3.09 -14.26
N LYS A 82 16.96 2.57 -13.09
CA LYS A 82 15.79 1.70 -12.95
C LYS A 82 14.50 2.47 -13.23
N LEU A 83 14.40 3.69 -12.71
CA LEU A 83 13.25 4.56 -12.97
C LEU A 83 13.09 4.87 -14.47
N VAL A 84 14.16 5.24 -15.16
CA VAL A 84 14.13 5.51 -16.61
C VAL A 84 13.76 4.24 -17.40
N LYS A 85 14.34 3.09 -17.04
CA LYS A 85 14.02 1.79 -17.65
C LYS A 85 12.52 1.46 -17.50
N HIS A 86 11.99 1.66 -16.29
CA HIS A 86 10.58 1.38 -15.99
C HIS A 86 9.64 2.33 -16.76
N LYS A 87 9.91 3.63 -16.75
CA LYS A 87 9.15 4.63 -17.54
C LYS A 87 9.13 4.30 -19.03
N ASN A 88 10.29 3.97 -19.61
CA ASN A 88 10.39 3.57 -21.01
C ASN A 88 9.52 2.35 -21.31
N LYS A 89 9.49 1.36 -20.41
CA LYS A 89 8.65 0.16 -20.58
C LYS A 89 7.15 0.49 -20.58
N LEU A 90 6.71 1.39 -19.71
CA LEU A 90 5.32 1.86 -19.68
C LEU A 90 4.96 2.61 -20.97
N GLN A 91 5.82 3.54 -21.40
CA GLN A 91 5.58 4.38 -22.59
C GLN A 91 5.61 3.61 -23.92
N THR A 92 6.46 2.58 -24.02
CA THR A 92 6.59 1.77 -25.23
C THR A 92 5.59 0.62 -25.33
N ASN A 93 4.93 0.27 -24.21
CA ASN A 93 3.97 -0.83 -24.15
C ASN A 93 2.67 -0.39 -23.46
N PRO A 94 1.70 0.19 -24.19
CA PRO A 94 0.43 0.65 -23.62
C PRO A 94 -0.35 -0.45 -22.89
N ARG A 95 -0.30 -1.69 -23.37
CA ARG A 95 -0.97 -2.81 -22.72
C ARG A 95 -0.35 -3.10 -21.36
N PHE A 96 0.97 -3.07 -21.27
CA PHE A 96 1.68 -3.24 -20.00
C PHE A 96 1.34 -2.10 -19.02
N ALA A 97 1.30 -0.84 -19.50
CA ALA A 97 0.90 0.30 -18.67
C ALA A 97 -0.54 0.15 -18.16
N GLU A 98 -1.47 -0.34 -18.99
CA GLU A 98 -2.85 -0.59 -18.61
C GLU A 98 -2.96 -1.71 -17.57
N GLU A 99 -2.26 -2.81 -17.74
CA GLU A 99 -2.26 -3.93 -16.79
C GLU A 99 -1.65 -3.52 -15.43
N GLU A 100 -0.57 -2.76 -15.43
CA GLU A 100 0.17 -2.38 -14.22
C GLU A 100 -0.46 -1.18 -13.50
N LEU A 101 -0.53 -0.03 -14.15
CA LEU A 101 -1.09 1.18 -13.56
C LEU A 101 -2.60 1.09 -13.37
N GLY A 102 -3.29 0.36 -14.25
CA GLY A 102 -4.71 0.07 -14.11
C GLY A 102 -4.99 -0.73 -12.84
N ARG A 103 -4.16 -1.74 -12.51
CA ARG A 103 -4.26 -2.48 -11.23
C ARG A 103 -4.06 -1.54 -10.04
N VAL A 104 -3.05 -0.68 -10.08
CA VAL A 104 -2.80 0.31 -9.01
C VAL A 104 -4.03 1.20 -8.82
N ILE A 105 -4.60 1.76 -9.88
CA ILE A 105 -5.78 2.62 -9.81
C ILE A 105 -7.00 1.88 -9.24
N ILE A 106 -7.21 0.62 -9.62
CA ILE A 106 -8.29 -0.21 -9.08
C ILE A 106 -8.12 -0.42 -7.58
N LEU A 107 -6.90 -0.70 -7.11
CA LEU A 107 -6.59 -0.87 -5.69
C LEU A 107 -6.81 0.44 -4.93
N LEU A 108 -6.36 1.57 -5.47
CA LEU A 108 -6.59 2.90 -4.87
C LEU A 108 -8.09 3.20 -4.74
N ASN A 109 -8.87 2.86 -5.77
CA ASN A 109 -10.32 3.06 -5.77
C ASN A 109 -11.05 2.19 -4.73
N SER A 110 -10.51 1.03 -4.39
CA SER A 110 -11.07 0.11 -3.38
C SER A 110 -10.66 0.45 -1.95
N ASN A 111 -9.60 1.25 -1.76
CA ASN A 111 -9.11 1.62 -0.45
C ASN A 111 -10.02 2.66 0.23
N VAL A 112 -10.31 2.45 1.51
CA VAL A 112 -10.96 3.44 2.39
C VAL A 112 -9.92 4.09 3.29
N GLU A 113 -9.00 3.31 3.82
CA GLU A 113 -7.96 3.74 4.75
C GLU A 113 -6.75 4.27 3.98
N ILE A 114 -6.41 5.54 4.19
CA ILE A 114 -5.27 6.23 3.56
C ILE A 114 -3.94 5.48 3.74
N LYS A 115 -3.77 4.83 4.90
CA LYS A 115 -2.56 4.04 5.18
C LYS A 115 -2.35 2.89 4.20
N LYS A 116 -3.41 2.33 3.62
CA LYS A 116 -3.29 1.26 2.60
C LYS A 116 -2.69 1.78 1.30
N SER A 117 -3.03 3.00 0.92
CA SER A 117 -2.44 3.64 -0.27
C SER A 117 -0.99 4.06 -0.05
N ASP A 118 -0.63 4.45 1.17
CA ASP A 118 0.76 4.66 1.59
C ASP A 118 1.59 3.37 1.43
N LEU A 119 1.10 2.26 1.97
CA LEU A 119 1.76 0.96 1.86
C LEU A 119 1.87 0.49 0.40
N LEU A 120 0.79 0.62 -0.37
CA LEU A 120 0.77 0.27 -1.79
C LEU A 120 1.84 1.05 -2.58
N ALA A 121 2.01 2.34 -2.27
CA ALA A 121 3.03 3.19 -2.89
C ALA A 121 4.46 2.72 -2.56
N LYS A 122 4.72 2.34 -1.31
CA LYS A 122 6.01 1.81 -0.87
C LYS A 122 6.34 0.50 -1.58
N PHE A 123 5.38 -0.41 -1.70
CA PHE A 123 5.57 -1.66 -2.44
C PHE A 123 5.77 -1.43 -3.94
N TYR A 124 5.03 -0.47 -4.53
CA TYR A 124 5.21 -0.14 -5.93
C TYR A 124 6.57 0.52 -6.18
N ARG A 125 7.04 1.37 -5.29
CA ARG A 125 8.41 1.93 -5.33
C ARG A 125 9.47 0.83 -5.26
N ALA A 126 9.33 -0.14 -4.35
CA ALA A 126 10.24 -1.27 -4.24
C ALA A 126 10.25 -2.13 -5.53
N TYR A 127 9.09 -2.30 -6.16
CA TYR A 127 9.00 -2.97 -7.46
C TYR A 127 9.70 -2.19 -8.58
N VAL A 128 9.45 -0.88 -8.70
CA VAL A 128 10.14 -0.03 -9.69
C VAL A 128 11.65 0.01 -9.45
N ASN A 129 12.06 -0.06 -8.18
CA ASN A 129 13.46 -0.13 -7.76
C ASN A 129 14.07 -1.56 -7.87
N GLU A 130 13.32 -2.51 -8.44
CA GLU A 130 13.74 -3.92 -8.63
C GLU A 130 14.19 -4.60 -7.31
N GLU A 131 13.63 -4.19 -6.16
CA GLU A 131 13.82 -4.82 -4.85
C GLU A 131 12.88 -6.02 -4.67
N ILE A 132 11.72 -5.97 -5.32
CA ILE A 132 10.76 -7.07 -5.43
C ILE A 132 10.31 -7.20 -6.89
N ASP A 133 9.79 -8.36 -7.25
CA ASP A 133 9.18 -8.59 -8.56
C ASP A 133 7.68 -8.22 -8.58
N TRP A 134 7.08 -8.25 -9.76
CA TRP A 134 5.66 -7.94 -9.95
C TRP A 134 4.74 -8.91 -9.20
N SER A 135 5.11 -10.17 -9.11
CA SER A 135 4.33 -11.19 -8.38
C SER A 135 4.27 -10.85 -6.90
N THR A 136 5.40 -10.51 -6.30
CA THR A 136 5.51 -10.10 -4.89
C THR A 136 4.74 -8.79 -4.63
N PHE A 137 4.81 -7.81 -5.55
CA PHE A 137 3.98 -6.60 -5.44
C PHE A 137 2.48 -6.94 -5.44
N CYS A 138 2.04 -7.83 -6.33
CA CYS A 138 0.65 -8.26 -6.38
C CYS A 138 0.23 -8.97 -5.08
N GLU A 139 1.06 -9.87 -4.56
CA GLU A 139 0.81 -10.58 -3.30
C GLU A 139 0.71 -9.59 -2.13
N PHE A 140 1.65 -8.66 -1.99
CA PHE A 140 1.61 -7.63 -0.94
C PHE A 140 0.40 -6.71 -1.06
N SER A 141 -0.03 -6.39 -2.27
CA SER A 141 -1.24 -5.61 -2.52
C SER A 141 -2.49 -6.35 -2.07
N ASP A 142 -2.58 -7.64 -2.36
CA ASP A 142 -3.71 -8.49 -1.95
C ASP A 142 -3.73 -8.70 -0.42
N ILE A 143 -2.58 -8.91 0.20
CA ILE A 143 -2.43 -8.97 1.67
C ILE A 143 -2.92 -7.65 2.28
N THR A 144 -2.43 -6.50 1.78
CA THR A 144 -2.79 -5.17 2.30
C THR A 144 -4.29 -4.89 2.17
N SER A 145 -4.93 -5.33 1.09
CA SER A 145 -6.37 -5.15 0.89
C SER A 145 -7.20 -5.84 1.98
N ARG A 146 -6.75 -7.01 2.46
CA ARG A 146 -7.41 -7.85 3.47
C ARG A 146 -6.97 -7.57 4.89
N LEU A 147 -5.81 -6.94 5.07
CA LEU A 147 -5.25 -6.58 6.35
C LEU A 147 -6.08 -5.45 7.00
N PHE A 148 -6.31 -5.53 8.31
CA PHE A 148 -6.72 -4.36 9.08
C PHE A 148 -5.47 -3.59 9.53
N ILE A 149 -5.48 -2.27 9.39
CA ILE A 149 -4.32 -1.44 9.77
C ILE A 149 -3.90 -1.65 11.23
N SER A 150 -4.87 -1.93 12.10
CA SER A 150 -4.60 -2.25 13.51
C SER A 150 -3.86 -3.57 13.75
N ASP A 151 -3.73 -4.44 12.73
CA ASP A 151 -3.00 -5.70 12.86
C ASP A 151 -1.49 -5.50 12.65
N LEU A 152 -1.11 -4.40 11.98
CA LEU A 152 0.30 -4.05 11.78
C LEU A 152 1.06 -3.89 13.11
N ASP A 153 0.40 -3.40 14.16
CA ASP A 153 1.01 -3.29 15.49
C ASP A 153 1.44 -4.68 16.03
N VAL A 154 0.58 -5.69 15.86
CA VAL A 154 0.90 -7.06 16.26
C VAL A 154 2.02 -7.62 15.39
N LEU A 155 1.94 -7.43 14.07
CA LEU A 155 2.97 -7.89 13.13
C LEU A 155 4.35 -7.31 13.47
N TYR A 156 4.44 -5.99 13.72
CA TYR A 156 5.70 -5.34 14.09
C TYR A 156 6.24 -5.80 15.45
N LYS A 157 5.37 -6.03 16.43
CA LYS A 157 5.78 -6.56 17.74
C LYS A 157 6.34 -7.97 17.62
N VAL A 158 5.74 -8.82 16.79
CA VAL A 158 6.27 -10.16 16.51
C VAL A 158 7.59 -10.08 15.75
N ALA A 159 7.68 -9.23 14.73
CA ALA A 159 8.90 -9.04 13.94
C ALA A 159 10.09 -8.54 14.78
N ASN A 160 9.81 -7.73 15.81
CA ASN A 160 10.80 -7.19 16.73
C ASN A 160 11.04 -8.12 17.96
N GLY A 161 10.46 -9.30 17.99
CA GLY A 161 10.63 -10.26 19.10
C GLY A 161 9.96 -9.86 20.43
N GLN A 162 9.08 -8.85 20.42
CA GLN A 162 8.33 -8.40 21.61
C GLN A 162 7.15 -9.32 21.93
N ILE A 163 6.64 -10.04 20.94
CA ILE A 163 5.57 -11.03 21.06
C ILE A 163 6.06 -12.31 20.38
N SER A 164 5.96 -13.43 21.09
CA SER A 164 6.31 -14.75 20.58
C SER A 164 5.22 -15.81 20.80
N ASP A 165 4.12 -15.41 21.44
CA ASP A 165 3.02 -16.29 21.79
C ASP A 165 1.68 -15.58 21.67
N THR A 166 0.63 -16.32 21.27
CA THR A 166 -0.72 -15.74 21.07
C THR A 166 -1.36 -15.26 22.38
N SER A 167 -0.91 -15.68 23.54
CA SER A 167 -1.39 -15.16 24.83
C SER A 167 -0.95 -13.72 25.11
N GLN A 168 0.09 -13.24 24.41
CA GLN A 168 0.65 -11.90 24.54
C GLN A 168 -0.04 -10.86 23.64
N CYS A 169 -0.99 -11.27 22.80
CA CYS A 169 -1.70 -10.39 21.88
C CYS A 169 -3.16 -10.80 21.72
N THR A 170 -3.89 -10.01 20.95
CA THR A 170 -5.26 -10.35 20.57
C THR A 170 -5.24 -11.50 19.56
N VAL A 171 -5.70 -12.68 19.98
CA VAL A 171 -5.59 -13.96 19.24
C VAL A 171 -6.10 -13.85 17.80
N TYR A 172 -7.29 -13.27 17.60
CA TYR A 172 -7.86 -13.14 16.25
C TYR A 172 -7.04 -12.27 15.30
N LYS A 173 -6.22 -11.33 15.81
CA LYS A 173 -5.28 -10.54 14.99
C LYS A 173 -4.11 -11.41 14.53
N ALA A 174 -3.55 -12.21 15.45
CA ALA A 174 -2.52 -13.18 15.10
C ALA A 174 -3.05 -14.20 14.08
N ASP A 175 -4.28 -14.71 14.25
CA ASP A 175 -4.90 -15.65 13.32
C ASP A 175 -5.07 -15.07 11.92
N ARG A 176 -5.46 -13.79 11.79
CA ARG A 176 -5.52 -13.12 10.48
C ARG A 176 -4.14 -12.98 9.84
N LEU A 177 -3.13 -12.59 10.60
CA LEU A 177 -1.77 -12.47 10.09
C LEU A 177 -1.19 -13.81 9.64
N ILE A 178 -1.53 -14.91 10.34
CA ILE A 178 -1.19 -16.28 9.93
C ILE A 178 -1.94 -16.65 8.64
N ALA A 179 -3.25 -16.37 8.59
CA ALA A 179 -4.07 -16.65 7.41
C ALA A 179 -3.65 -15.84 6.17
N LEU A 180 -3.04 -14.66 6.37
CA LEU A 180 -2.44 -13.83 5.32
C LEU A 180 -1.01 -14.27 4.94
N GLY A 181 -0.46 -15.30 5.59
CA GLY A 181 0.86 -15.83 5.31
C GLY A 181 2.03 -14.96 5.83
N LEU A 182 1.77 -14.01 6.74
CA LEU A 182 2.81 -13.14 7.30
C LEU A 182 3.48 -13.70 8.56
N LEU A 183 2.78 -14.59 9.26
CA LEU A 183 3.27 -15.27 10.45
C LEU A 183 3.17 -16.78 10.31
N ASP A 184 4.15 -17.49 10.87
CA ASP A 184 4.06 -18.92 11.14
C ASP A 184 3.59 -19.14 12.56
N SER A 185 2.96 -20.30 12.80
CA SER A 185 2.58 -20.72 14.15
C SER A 185 2.89 -22.17 14.41
N ALA A 186 3.35 -22.49 15.63
CA ALA A 186 3.60 -23.82 16.11
C ALA A 186 2.94 -24.04 17.47
N MET A 187 2.32 -25.19 17.66
CA MET A 187 1.82 -25.61 18.96
C MET A 187 2.94 -26.35 19.71
N LYS A 188 3.15 -26.00 20.97
CA LYS A 188 3.99 -26.82 21.84
C LYS A 188 3.18 -28.04 22.25
N SER A 189 3.61 -29.23 21.83
CA SER A 189 3.08 -30.48 22.42
C SER A 189 3.52 -30.56 23.87
N MET A 190 2.61 -30.32 24.82
CA MET A 190 2.86 -30.61 26.20
C MET A 190 2.64 -32.11 26.42
N SER A 191 3.67 -32.83 26.86
CA SER A 191 3.51 -34.17 27.43
C SER A 191 2.58 -34.07 28.66
N ILE A 192 1.53 -34.88 28.67
CA ILE A 192 0.51 -34.91 29.71
C ILE A 192 1.17 -35.43 30.98
N SER A 193 1.43 -34.54 31.93
CA SER A 193 1.58 -34.91 33.34
C SER A 193 0.72 -33.98 34.18
N SER A 194 -0.42 -34.53 34.62
CA SER A 194 -1.27 -34.13 35.76
C SER A 194 -1.81 -32.71 35.87
N VAL A 195 -3.15 -32.60 35.66
CA VAL A 195 -4.10 -31.82 36.48
C VAL A 195 -3.76 -30.36 36.74
N SER A 196 -3.98 -29.54 35.74
CA SER A 196 -4.58 -28.18 35.85
C SER A 196 -4.66 -27.58 34.42
N GLY A 197 -5.78 -26.94 34.08
CA GLY A 197 -6.18 -26.50 32.75
C GLY A 197 -5.05 -26.18 31.81
N SER A 198 -4.82 -27.01 30.82
CA SER A 198 -3.81 -26.80 29.78
C SER A 198 -4.23 -25.65 28.90
N GLN A 199 -3.72 -24.46 29.14
CA GLN A 199 -3.69 -23.41 28.11
C GLN A 199 -2.76 -23.92 27.03
N THR A 200 -3.31 -24.25 25.86
CA THR A 200 -2.53 -24.62 24.67
C THR A 200 -1.73 -23.40 24.22
N GLN A 201 -0.46 -23.39 24.55
CA GLN A 201 0.44 -22.30 24.21
C GLN A 201 0.78 -22.40 22.71
N ARG A 202 0.46 -21.37 21.94
CA ARG A 202 0.68 -21.31 20.51
C ARG A 202 1.72 -20.24 20.21
N TYR A 203 2.92 -20.67 19.83
CA TYR A 203 3.99 -19.80 19.42
C TYR A 203 3.73 -19.22 18.05
N ILE A 204 4.13 -17.98 17.86
CA ILE A 204 4.06 -17.25 16.58
C ILE A 204 5.41 -16.61 16.30
N GLN A 205 5.78 -16.61 15.03
CA GLN A 205 6.98 -15.94 14.54
C GLN A 205 6.72 -15.35 13.16
N VAL A 206 7.42 -14.28 12.82
CA VAL A 206 7.39 -13.74 11.47
C VAL A 206 8.17 -14.67 10.52
N ASN A 207 7.58 -14.98 9.39
CA ASN A 207 8.27 -15.73 8.33
C ASN A 207 8.99 -14.79 7.34
N SER A 208 9.65 -15.34 6.33
CA SER A 208 10.40 -14.56 5.34
C SER A 208 9.54 -13.54 4.59
N LEU A 209 8.30 -13.91 4.21
CA LEU A 209 7.36 -13.02 3.54
C LEU A 209 6.94 -11.87 4.46
N GLY A 210 6.56 -12.19 5.71
CA GLY A 210 6.20 -11.20 6.72
C GLY A 210 7.35 -10.27 7.08
N GLN A 211 8.58 -10.77 7.12
CA GLN A 211 9.76 -9.95 7.37
C GLN A 211 10.01 -8.95 6.25
N LEU A 212 9.95 -9.39 4.99
CA LEU A 212 10.08 -8.51 3.83
C LEU A 212 8.94 -7.48 3.79
N TYR A 213 7.70 -7.91 4.07
CA TYR A 213 6.54 -7.02 4.17
C TYR A 213 6.77 -5.92 5.21
N CYS A 214 7.18 -6.28 6.44
CA CYS A 214 7.49 -5.31 7.50
C CYS A 214 8.61 -4.35 7.10
N GLN A 215 9.68 -4.85 6.50
CA GLN A 215 10.83 -4.04 6.07
C GLN A 215 10.40 -2.95 5.09
N LEU A 216 9.59 -3.31 4.09
CA LEU A 216 9.08 -2.37 3.09
C LEU A 216 8.00 -1.43 3.63
N CYS A 217 7.19 -1.86 4.62
CA CYS A 217 6.24 -0.97 5.29
C CYS A 217 6.94 0.17 6.05
N LEU A 218 8.13 -0.08 6.58
CA LEU A 218 8.92 0.88 7.36
C LEU A 218 9.88 1.70 6.49
N SER A 219 10.13 1.25 5.26
CA SER A 219 10.89 2.00 4.27
C SER A 219 10.09 3.20 3.76
#